data_1389b951059174de79f6d0634cd01c78
#
_entry.id   1389b951059174de79f6d0634cd01c78
#
_cell.length_a   1.000
_cell.length_b   1.000
_cell.length_c   1.000
_cell.angle_alpha   90.00
_cell.angle_beta   90.00
_cell.angle_gamma   90.00
#
_symmetry.space_group_name_H-M   'P 1'
#
loop_
_entity.id
_entity.type
_entity.pdbx_description
1 polymer ?
#
loop_
_entity_poly.entity_id
_entity_poly.type
_entity_poly.pdbx_seq_one_letter_code
_entity_poly.pdbx_strand_id
1 'polypeptide(L)'
;MLPPPEVLLLGPGPSPSSPAVQRAQSWPQLGHLDPAFLPILDGCQQGLRELFGTANALTLPLAGAGTAGMEALVANLVAPGDRVVVGVHGVFGQRWAESVRRRGGEVVEVRSDFGQPLDPAAFAAAVAAGATALCCVVHAETSTGVLTDLAPFAAAARAAGALLAVDCVTSIAGAPLAFDALGVDAAFAGTQKCLSVPPGLAPVTFSPRALAKARQNPAPVPFYFDTRLLTGYFGPDRAYHYTAPITLLYALAASLHEIAAEGFAARCERHRRVSRMLRAGLAPLGLQPLVPAAHATPMLTTVRHRDGVDDKAFRACLRQRHGIEVGGGLGPLAGKVFRVGLMGHGARPENVLRVLAAIGDALAAAGQPADVAAALQAAHAAG
;
A
#
# COMPACT_ATOMS: atom_id res chain seq x y z
N MET A 1 21.54 17.46 19.09
CA MET A 1 21.12 17.20 17.69
C MET A 1 19.93 18.10 17.40
N LEU A 2 19.92 18.84 16.30
CA LEU A 2 18.77 19.64 15.91
C LEU A 2 17.66 18.71 15.37
N PRO A 3 16.37 19.04 15.59
CA PRO A 3 15.27 18.28 15.00
C PRO A 3 15.32 18.38 13.47
N PRO A 4 14.83 17.35 12.74
CA PRO A 4 14.72 17.44 11.28
C PRO A 4 13.74 18.55 10.89
N PRO A 5 13.88 19.16 9.70
CA PRO A 5 12.95 20.16 9.22
C PRO A 5 11.56 19.56 9.05
N GLU A 6 10.52 20.35 9.32
CA GLU A 6 9.15 19.96 9.02
C GLU A 6 8.92 19.91 7.50
N VAL A 7 8.37 18.81 7.04
CA VAL A 7 8.04 18.58 5.63
C VAL A 7 6.68 17.94 5.54
N LEU A 8 5.82 18.49 4.70
CA LEU A 8 4.56 17.87 4.35
C LEU A 8 4.81 16.73 3.35
N LEU A 9 4.67 15.50 3.82
CA LEU A 9 4.89 14.29 3.02
C LEU A 9 3.66 14.02 2.14
N LEU A 10 3.72 14.42 0.88
CA LEU A 10 2.72 14.14 -0.15
C LEU A 10 3.31 13.30 -1.28
N GLY A 11 4.28 12.46 -0.96
CA GLY A 11 4.85 11.46 -1.86
C GLY A 11 4.13 10.12 -1.80
N PRO A 12 4.65 9.10 -2.49
CA PRO A 12 4.08 7.74 -2.53
C PRO A 12 4.26 6.95 -1.22
N GLY A 13 4.65 7.61 -0.16
CA GLY A 13 4.95 7.08 1.18
C GLY A 13 6.44 7.19 1.52
N PRO A 14 6.75 7.40 2.83
CA PRO A 14 5.79 7.42 3.94
C PRO A 14 4.83 8.60 3.90
N SER A 15 3.63 8.41 4.49
CA SER A 15 2.62 9.44 4.68
C SER A 15 2.78 10.13 6.05
N PRO A 16 2.21 11.34 6.25
CA PRO A 16 2.25 12.01 7.55
C PRO A 16 1.46 11.22 8.60
N SER A 17 1.99 11.15 9.81
CA SER A 17 1.29 10.61 10.98
C SER A 17 0.46 11.71 11.66
N SER A 18 -0.69 11.31 12.25
CA SER A 18 -1.48 12.23 13.06
C SER A 18 -0.77 12.58 14.38
N PRO A 19 -1.17 13.68 15.05
CA PRO A 19 -0.64 13.99 16.38
C PRO A 19 -0.90 12.89 17.42
N ALA A 20 -2.01 12.15 17.32
CA ALA A 20 -2.30 11.03 18.23
C ALA A 20 -1.33 9.86 18.00
N VAL A 21 -1.07 9.51 16.74
CA VAL A 21 -0.08 8.48 16.37
C VAL A 21 1.33 8.87 16.83
N GLN A 22 1.71 10.16 16.69
CA GLN A 22 3.01 10.65 17.15
C GLN A 22 3.15 10.57 18.66
N ARG A 23 2.12 10.99 19.42
CA ARG A 23 2.12 10.89 20.90
C ARG A 23 2.20 9.45 21.38
N ALA A 24 1.49 8.53 20.74
CA ALA A 24 1.50 7.13 21.13
C ALA A 24 2.91 6.51 21.08
N GLN A 25 3.77 6.96 20.14
CA GLN A 25 5.15 6.48 20.05
C GLN A 25 6.03 6.93 21.24
N SER A 26 5.64 7.95 21.98
CA SER A 26 6.38 8.45 23.14
C SER A 26 5.89 7.88 24.47
N TRP A 27 4.90 6.98 24.47
CA TRP A 27 4.42 6.34 25.70
C TRP A 27 5.46 5.40 26.30
N PRO A 28 5.45 5.19 27.65
CA PRO A 28 6.32 4.24 28.30
C PRO A 28 6.19 2.84 27.70
N GLN A 29 7.32 2.17 27.52
CA GLN A 29 7.33 0.81 26.98
C GLN A 29 6.89 -0.20 28.03
N LEU A 30 6.01 -1.11 27.64
CA LEU A 30 5.68 -2.32 28.38
C LEU A 30 6.49 -3.52 27.86
N GLY A 31 6.57 -4.58 28.63
CA GLY A 31 7.09 -5.86 28.13
C GLY A 31 6.17 -6.44 27.05
N HIS A 32 6.75 -7.13 26.08
CA HIS A 32 5.98 -7.72 24.97
C HIS A 32 5.05 -8.90 25.39
N LEU A 33 5.16 -9.39 26.62
CA LEU A 33 4.25 -10.37 27.25
C LEU A 33 3.54 -9.77 28.47
N ASP A 34 3.66 -8.47 28.70
CA ASP A 34 2.98 -7.78 29.80
C ASP A 34 1.45 -7.89 29.64
N PRO A 35 0.71 -8.26 30.70
CA PRO A 35 -0.75 -8.35 30.65
C PRO A 35 -1.45 -7.05 30.21
N ALA A 36 -0.85 -5.89 30.42
CA ALA A 36 -1.38 -4.61 29.95
C ALA A 36 -1.09 -4.34 28.47
N PHE A 37 -0.05 -4.98 27.90
CA PHE A 37 0.29 -4.85 26.49
C PHE A 37 -0.55 -5.77 25.58
N LEU A 38 -0.83 -6.99 26.03
CA LEU A 38 -1.53 -8.00 25.22
C LEU A 38 -2.88 -7.52 24.65
N PRO A 39 -3.75 -6.80 25.41
CA PRO A 39 -4.98 -6.24 24.85
C PRO A 39 -4.75 -5.23 23.72
N ILE A 40 -3.64 -4.48 23.75
CA ILE A 40 -3.27 -3.54 22.68
C ILE A 40 -2.90 -4.33 21.41
N LEU A 41 -2.13 -5.41 21.57
CA LEU A 41 -1.78 -6.29 20.47
C LEU A 41 -3.02 -6.96 19.85
N ASP A 42 -3.95 -7.45 20.68
CA ASP A 42 -5.20 -8.04 20.24
C ASP A 42 -6.09 -7.01 19.52
N GLY A 43 -6.17 -5.81 20.03
CA GLY A 43 -6.86 -4.69 19.39
C GLY A 43 -6.28 -4.36 18.01
N CYS A 44 -4.96 -4.39 17.86
CA CYS A 44 -4.32 -4.23 16.56
C CYS A 44 -4.71 -5.36 15.59
N GLN A 45 -4.69 -6.62 16.03
CA GLN A 45 -5.11 -7.76 15.21
C GLN A 45 -6.57 -7.63 14.76
N GLN A 46 -7.46 -7.25 15.68
CA GLN A 46 -8.88 -7.09 15.39
C GLN A 46 -9.13 -5.95 14.40
N GLY A 47 -8.55 -4.78 14.62
CA GLY A 47 -8.68 -3.65 13.69
C GLY A 47 -8.11 -3.96 12.30
N LEU A 48 -7.04 -4.75 12.20
CA LEU A 48 -6.53 -5.21 10.93
C LEU A 48 -7.46 -6.20 10.22
N ARG A 49 -8.13 -7.12 10.95
CA ARG A 49 -9.16 -8.00 10.36
C ARG A 49 -10.30 -7.19 9.75
N GLU A 50 -10.77 -6.18 10.45
CA GLU A 50 -11.83 -5.29 9.97
C GLU A 50 -11.40 -4.55 8.69
N LEU A 51 -10.16 -4.04 8.63
CA LEU A 51 -9.65 -3.34 7.46
C LEU A 51 -9.42 -4.26 6.25
N PHE A 52 -9.01 -5.50 6.47
CA PHE A 52 -8.89 -6.51 5.41
C PHE A 52 -10.26 -7.06 4.98
N GLY A 53 -11.29 -6.91 5.79
CA GLY A 53 -12.59 -7.54 5.58
C GLY A 53 -12.49 -9.06 5.67
N THR A 54 -11.89 -9.57 6.76
CA THR A 54 -11.62 -11.01 6.97
C THR A 54 -11.81 -11.44 8.41
N ALA A 55 -12.21 -12.70 8.59
CA ALA A 55 -12.24 -13.39 9.87
C ALA A 55 -11.00 -14.27 10.11
N ASN A 56 -9.98 -14.20 9.26
CA ASN A 56 -8.78 -15.00 9.37
C ASN A 56 -8.11 -14.87 10.75
N ALA A 57 -7.96 -15.99 11.45
CA ALA A 57 -7.36 -16.00 12.79
C ALA A 57 -5.91 -15.48 12.77
N LEU A 58 -5.11 -15.87 11.77
CA LEU A 58 -3.76 -15.35 11.62
C LEU A 58 -3.78 -14.06 10.80
N THR A 59 -4.15 -12.97 11.47
CA THR A 59 -4.04 -11.59 10.98
C THR A 59 -3.24 -10.82 12.02
N LEU A 60 -2.08 -10.28 11.63
CA LEU A 60 -1.13 -9.69 12.58
C LEU A 60 -0.29 -8.58 11.96
N PRO A 61 0.22 -7.64 12.77
CA PRO A 61 1.20 -6.63 12.36
C PRO A 61 2.63 -7.19 12.47
N LEU A 62 3.10 -7.87 11.42
CA LEU A 62 4.47 -8.42 11.38
C LEU A 62 5.49 -7.28 11.52
N ALA A 63 6.50 -7.46 12.37
CA ALA A 63 7.58 -6.50 12.48
C ALA A 63 8.45 -6.52 11.22
N GLY A 64 8.57 -5.35 10.59
CA GLY A 64 9.26 -5.16 9.31
C GLY A 64 8.49 -4.21 8.39
N ALA A 65 9.15 -3.71 7.34
CA ALA A 65 8.47 -2.92 6.33
C ALA A 65 7.56 -3.80 5.44
N GLY A 66 6.71 -3.21 4.59
CA GLY A 66 5.81 -3.96 3.71
C GLY A 66 6.48 -5.07 2.89
N THR A 67 7.75 -4.90 2.52
CA THR A 67 8.54 -5.94 1.86
C THR A 67 8.72 -7.19 2.74
N ALA A 68 8.81 -7.03 4.08
CA ALA A 68 8.86 -8.18 4.99
C ALA A 68 7.56 -9.00 4.95
N GLY A 69 6.41 -8.31 4.80
CA GLY A 69 5.13 -8.99 4.58
C GLY A 69 5.10 -9.79 3.28
N MET A 70 5.60 -9.22 2.17
CA MET A 70 5.74 -9.92 0.89
C MET A 70 6.64 -11.16 1.02
N GLU A 71 7.81 -11.00 1.64
CA GLU A 71 8.74 -12.11 1.88
C GLU A 71 8.14 -13.20 2.79
N ALA A 72 7.36 -12.81 3.81
CA ALA A 72 6.67 -13.76 4.68
C ALA A 72 5.64 -14.60 3.90
N LEU A 73 4.86 -13.97 3.00
CA LEU A 73 3.93 -14.71 2.15
C LEU A 73 4.68 -15.68 1.22
N VAL A 74 5.69 -15.18 0.51
CA VAL A 74 6.48 -15.99 -0.43
C VAL A 74 7.19 -17.14 0.29
N ALA A 75 7.80 -16.90 1.44
CA ALA A 75 8.51 -17.92 2.21
C ALA A 75 7.60 -19.07 2.66
N ASN A 76 6.37 -18.76 3.05
CA ASN A 76 5.41 -19.76 3.53
C ASN A 76 4.64 -20.46 2.41
N LEU A 77 4.28 -19.73 1.33
CA LEU A 77 3.33 -20.20 0.33
C LEU A 77 3.98 -20.73 -0.95
N VAL A 78 5.25 -20.43 -1.19
CA VAL A 78 5.96 -20.88 -2.40
C VAL A 78 6.99 -21.94 -2.05
N ALA A 79 6.82 -23.13 -2.63
CA ALA A 79 7.82 -24.18 -2.66
C ALA A 79 8.64 -24.07 -3.97
N PRO A 80 9.92 -24.53 -3.99
CA PRO A 80 10.67 -24.67 -5.23
C PRO A 80 9.90 -25.50 -6.27
N GLY A 81 9.79 -25.01 -7.50
CA GLY A 81 9.02 -25.62 -8.59
C GLY A 81 7.53 -25.30 -8.58
N ASP A 82 6.98 -24.62 -7.55
CA ASP A 82 5.60 -24.15 -7.60
C ASP A 82 5.41 -23.15 -8.75
N ARG A 83 4.41 -23.38 -9.59
CA ARG A 83 4.01 -22.44 -10.64
C ARG A 83 3.20 -21.29 -10.03
N VAL A 84 3.70 -20.07 -10.19
CA VAL A 84 3.10 -18.85 -9.62
C VAL A 84 2.79 -17.86 -10.75
N VAL A 85 1.53 -17.45 -10.86
CA VAL A 85 1.11 -16.41 -11.82
C VAL A 85 1.12 -15.06 -11.13
N VAL A 86 1.88 -14.11 -11.68
CA VAL A 86 2.06 -12.77 -11.11
C VAL A 86 1.58 -11.71 -12.10
N GLY A 87 0.62 -10.87 -11.66
CA GLY A 87 0.21 -9.68 -12.38
C GLY A 87 1.25 -8.56 -12.25
N VAL A 88 1.78 -8.07 -13.38
CA VAL A 88 2.87 -7.08 -13.43
C VAL A 88 2.43 -5.88 -14.26
N HIS A 89 2.01 -4.80 -13.60
CA HIS A 89 1.66 -3.50 -14.21
C HIS A 89 2.39 -2.32 -13.54
N GLY A 90 3.48 -2.64 -12.85
CA GLY A 90 4.36 -1.69 -12.18
C GLY A 90 5.52 -2.37 -11.45
N VAL A 91 6.29 -1.56 -10.73
CA VAL A 91 7.52 -2.00 -10.04
C VAL A 91 7.23 -3.00 -8.92
N PHE A 92 6.06 -2.89 -8.24
CA PHE A 92 5.77 -3.77 -7.11
C PHE A 92 5.34 -5.17 -7.57
N GLY A 93 4.65 -5.29 -8.70
CA GLY A 93 4.45 -6.58 -9.36
C GLY A 93 5.76 -7.23 -9.81
N GLN A 94 6.70 -6.44 -10.38
CA GLN A 94 8.05 -6.94 -10.74
C GLN A 94 8.82 -7.43 -9.51
N ARG A 95 8.76 -6.70 -8.39
CA ARG A 95 9.40 -7.09 -7.14
C ARG A 95 8.85 -8.41 -6.61
N TRP A 96 7.54 -8.58 -6.69
CA TRP A 96 6.91 -9.83 -6.26
C TRP A 96 7.37 -11.02 -7.11
N ALA A 97 7.37 -10.86 -8.44
CA ALA A 97 7.90 -11.87 -9.36
C ALA A 97 9.35 -12.27 -9.05
N GLU A 98 10.19 -11.28 -8.75
CA GLU A 98 11.59 -11.51 -8.35
C GLU A 98 11.69 -12.26 -7.01
N SER A 99 10.89 -11.91 -6.01
CA SER A 99 10.87 -12.61 -4.72
C SER A 99 10.48 -14.10 -4.90
N VAL A 100 9.47 -14.38 -5.73
CA VAL A 100 9.06 -15.74 -6.06
C VAL A 100 10.20 -16.53 -6.74
N ARG A 101 10.91 -15.91 -7.71
CA ARG A 101 12.06 -16.56 -8.36
C ARG A 101 13.18 -16.90 -7.37
N ARG A 102 13.48 -15.97 -6.48
CA ARG A 102 14.51 -16.20 -5.43
C ARG A 102 14.14 -17.34 -4.49
N ARG A 103 12.83 -17.59 -4.31
CA ARG A 103 12.34 -18.72 -3.54
C ARG A 103 12.39 -20.05 -4.33
N GLY A 104 12.69 -20.00 -5.62
CA GLY A 104 12.72 -21.17 -6.52
C GLY A 104 11.38 -21.49 -7.17
N GLY A 105 10.40 -20.58 -7.12
CA GLY A 105 9.13 -20.73 -7.81
C GLY A 105 9.25 -20.44 -9.33
N GLU A 106 8.43 -21.12 -10.13
CA GLU A 106 8.29 -20.89 -11.57
C GLU A 106 7.30 -19.76 -11.83
N VAL A 107 7.83 -18.59 -12.21
CA VAL A 107 7.02 -17.38 -12.40
C VAL A 107 6.47 -17.30 -13.82
N VAL A 108 5.15 -17.16 -13.91
CA VAL A 108 4.45 -16.74 -15.14
C VAL A 108 3.97 -15.30 -14.92
N GLU A 109 4.56 -14.37 -15.67
CA GLU A 109 4.16 -12.97 -15.57
C GLU A 109 3.09 -12.61 -16.59
N VAL A 110 1.98 -12.03 -16.11
CA VAL A 110 0.99 -11.37 -16.95
C VAL A 110 1.25 -9.88 -16.88
N ARG A 111 1.73 -9.31 -17.97
CA ARG A 111 2.23 -7.93 -18.02
C ARG A 111 1.25 -6.98 -18.68
N SER A 112 1.17 -5.76 -18.16
CA SER A 112 0.60 -4.59 -18.82
C SER A 112 1.59 -3.44 -18.77
N ASP A 113 1.45 -2.50 -19.68
CA ASP A 113 2.25 -1.28 -19.69
C ASP A 113 2.04 -0.48 -18.40
N PHE A 114 3.07 0.21 -17.94
CA PHE A 114 3.01 1.03 -16.73
C PHE A 114 1.98 2.15 -16.87
N GLY A 115 0.97 2.12 -16.00
CA GLY A 115 -0.19 3.03 -16.03
C GLY A 115 -1.43 2.45 -16.71
N GLN A 116 -1.35 1.23 -17.24
CA GLN A 116 -2.49 0.47 -17.75
C GLN A 116 -2.92 -0.59 -16.72
N PRO A 117 -4.23 -0.90 -16.63
CA PRO A 117 -4.71 -2.01 -15.80
C PRO A 117 -4.24 -3.36 -16.35
N LEU A 118 -4.20 -4.36 -15.47
CA LEU A 118 -4.01 -5.75 -15.91
C LEU A 118 -5.20 -6.22 -16.72
N ASP A 119 -4.94 -7.03 -17.75
CA ASP A 119 -5.99 -7.72 -18.51
C ASP A 119 -6.47 -8.97 -17.73
N PRO A 120 -7.71 -9.00 -17.24
CA PRO A 120 -8.25 -10.14 -16.50
C PRO A 120 -8.35 -11.42 -17.35
N ALA A 121 -8.61 -11.29 -18.67
CA ALA A 121 -8.73 -12.45 -19.55
C ALA A 121 -7.36 -13.11 -19.78
N ALA A 122 -6.32 -12.30 -20.04
CA ALA A 122 -4.95 -12.79 -20.15
C ALA A 122 -4.48 -13.45 -18.85
N PHE A 123 -4.85 -12.86 -17.67
CA PHE A 123 -4.51 -13.45 -16.38
C PHE A 123 -5.22 -14.79 -16.16
N ALA A 124 -6.52 -14.87 -16.43
CA ALA A 124 -7.29 -16.11 -16.31
C ALA A 124 -6.74 -17.22 -17.24
N ALA A 125 -6.40 -16.88 -18.48
CA ALA A 125 -5.76 -17.82 -19.42
C ALA A 125 -4.41 -18.32 -18.88
N ALA A 126 -3.58 -17.43 -18.34
CA ALA A 126 -2.30 -17.81 -17.74
C ALA A 126 -2.48 -18.73 -16.53
N VAL A 127 -3.48 -18.46 -15.68
CA VAL A 127 -3.80 -19.29 -14.51
C VAL A 127 -4.25 -20.70 -14.93
N ALA A 128 -5.11 -20.80 -15.95
CA ALA A 128 -5.65 -22.05 -16.45
C ALA A 128 -4.64 -22.90 -17.25
N ALA A 129 -3.55 -22.32 -17.71
CA ALA A 129 -2.58 -23.00 -18.59
C ALA A 129 -1.71 -24.06 -17.89
N GLY A 130 -1.85 -24.28 -16.56
CA GLY A 130 -1.08 -25.27 -15.81
C GLY A 130 -1.51 -25.37 -14.36
N ALA A 131 -0.87 -26.23 -13.60
CA ALA A 131 -1.12 -26.43 -12.16
C ALA A 131 -0.62 -25.22 -11.35
N THR A 132 -1.38 -24.14 -11.34
CA THR A 132 -1.02 -22.90 -10.63
C THR A 132 -1.23 -23.08 -9.14
N ALA A 133 -0.15 -22.91 -8.36
CA ALA A 133 -0.17 -22.99 -6.91
C ALA A 133 -0.62 -21.68 -6.25
N LEU A 134 -0.19 -20.54 -6.83
CA LEU A 134 -0.42 -19.21 -6.27
C LEU A 134 -0.60 -18.18 -7.37
N CYS A 135 -1.56 -17.28 -7.18
CA CYS A 135 -1.80 -16.08 -7.95
C CYS A 135 -1.40 -14.85 -7.12
N CYS A 136 -0.63 -13.93 -7.68
CA CYS A 136 -0.16 -12.73 -6.99
C CYS A 136 -0.63 -11.46 -7.74
N VAL A 137 -1.34 -10.56 -7.04
CA VAL A 137 -1.89 -9.33 -7.63
C VAL A 137 -1.63 -8.14 -6.72
N VAL A 138 -1.15 -7.03 -7.29
CA VAL A 138 -1.04 -5.75 -6.58
C VAL A 138 -2.37 -5.00 -6.72
N HIS A 139 -3.03 -4.72 -5.59
CA HIS A 139 -4.31 -4.02 -5.57
C HIS A 139 -4.16 -2.54 -5.95
N ALA A 140 -3.22 -1.82 -5.31
CA ALA A 140 -2.92 -0.41 -5.65
C ALA A 140 -1.43 -0.26 -5.95
N GLU A 141 -1.09 -0.19 -7.24
CA GLU A 141 0.29 -0.11 -7.72
C GLU A 141 0.82 1.32 -7.59
N THR A 142 1.59 1.59 -6.54
CA THR A 142 2.10 2.94 -6.23
C THR A 142 3.14 3.47 -7.20
N SER A 143 3.76 2.63 -8.01
CA SER A 143 4.70 3.11 -9.03
C SER A 143 4.01 3.77 -10.22
N THR A 144 2.72 3.43 -10.44
CA THR A 144 1.94 3.90 -11.59
C THR A 144 0.67 4.65 -11.20
N GLY A 145 0.04 4.32 -10.06
CA GLY A 145 -1.24 4.87 -9.63
C GLY A 145 -2.47 4.09 -10.11
N VAL A 146 -2.29 2.85 -10.57
CA VAL A 146 -3.40 1.97 -10.99
C VAL A 146 -4.01 1.27 -9.77
N LEU A 147 -5.34 1.21 -9.73
CA LEU A 147 -6.12 0.37 -8.82
C LEU A 147 -6.67 -0.82 -9.61
N THR A 148 -6.40 -2.02 -9.12
CA THR A 148 -6.86 -3.28 -9.73
C THR A 148 -8.20 -3.70 -9.13
N ASP A 149 -9.22 -3.94 -9.95
CA ASP A 149 -10.40 -4.68 -9.49
C ASP A 149 -10.00 -6.14 -9.23
N LEU A 150 -10.09 -6.59 -7.99
CA LEU A 150 -9.66 -7.94 -7.60
C LEU A 150 -10.64 -9.06 -8.00
N ALA A 151 -11.91 -8.74 -8.27
CA ALA A 151 -12.95 -9.74 -8.46
C ALA A 151 -12.66 -10.74 -9.60
N PRO A 152 -12.27 -10.31 -10.82
CA PRO A 152 -11.98 -11.25 -11.90
C PRO A 152 -10.75 -12.12 -11.64
N PHE A 153 -9.74 -11.59 -10.93
CA PHE A 153 -8.52 -12.34 -10.57
C PHE A 153 -8.82 -13.39 -9.49
N ALA A 154 -9.68 -13.04 -8.54
CA ALA A 154 -10.18 -13.97 -7.53
C ALA A 154 -11.00 -15.12 -8.15
N ALA A 155 -11.84 -14.80 -9.13
CA ALA A 155 -12.60 -15.80 -9.88
C ALA A 155 -11.67 -16.76 -10.64
N ALA A 156 -10.64 -16.25 -11.31
CA ALA A 156 -9.66 -17.06 -12.02
C ALA A 156 -8.88 -17.99 -11.10
N ALA A 157 -8.37 -17.48 -9.97
CA ALA A 157 -7.64 -18.27 -8.97
C ALA A 157 -8.54 -19.39 -8.40
N ARG A 158 -9.80 -19.06 -8.05
CA ARG A 158 -10.79 -20.02 -7.53
C ARG A 158 -11.10 -21.13 -8.53
N ALA A 159 -11.31 -20.78 -9.79
CA ALA A 159 -11.63 -21.75 -10.86
C ALA A 159 -10.50 -22.77 -11.05
N ALA A 160 -9.25 -22.36 -10.84
CA ALA A 160 -8.08 -23.23 -10.93
C ALA A 160 -7.71 -23.93 -9.60
N GLY A 161 -8.44 -23.69 -8.52
CA GLY A 161 -8.08 -24.18 -7.18
C GLY A 161 -6.79 -23.56 -6.59
N ALA A 162 -6.22 -22.54 -7.26
CA ALA A 162 -5.05 -21.81 -6.84
C ALA A 162 -5.33 -20.92 -5.62
N LEU A 163 -4.30 -20.60 -4.83
CA LEU A 163 -4.38 -19.55 -3.82
C LEU A 163 -4.30 -18.17 -4.47
N LEU A 164 -4.97 -17.18 -3.89
CA LEU A 164 -4.83 -15.77 -4.25
C LEU A 164 -4.14 -14.99 -3.13
N ALA A 165 -3.01 -14.37 -3.46
CA ALA A 165 -2.29 -13.45 -2.59
C ALA A 165 -2.35 -12.01 -3.14
N VAL A 166 -2.57 -11.02 -2.25
CA VAL A 166 -2.77 -9.62 -2.62
C VAL A 166 -1.78 -8.70 -1.90
N ASP A 167 -1.10 -7.85 -2.68
CA ASP A 167 -0.39 -6.68 -2.16
C ASP A 167 -1.38 -5.54 -1.97
N CYS A 168 -1.66 -5.19 -0.73
CA CYS A 168 -2.48 -4.04 -0.38
C CYS A 168 -1.72 -2.99 0.46
N VAL A 169 -0.39 -2.92 0.29
CA VAL A 169 0.47 -1.97 1.00
C VAL A 169 -0.09 -0.55 0.92
N THR A 170 -0.57 -0.14 -0.23
CA THR A 170 -1.09 1.22 -0.44
C THR A 170 -2.59 1.33 -0.22
N SER A 171 -3.34 0.25 -0.43
CA SER A 171 -4.81 0.28 -0.42
C SER A 171 -5.45 0.07 0.95
N ILE A 172 -4.79 -0.62 1.88
CA ILE A 172 -5.34 -0.81 3.24
C ILE A 172 -5.65 0.55 3.89
N ALA A 173 -6.82 0.67 4.49
CA ALA A 173 -7.33 1.92 5.07
C ALA A 173 -7.51 3.10 4.09
N GLY A 174 -7.41 2.87 2.78
CA GLY A 174 -7.60 3.90 1.73
C GLY A 174 -8.61 3.50 0.66
N ALA A 175 -8.78 2.19 0.43
CA ALA A 175 -9.78 1.62 -0.48
C ALA A 175 -10.46 0.42 0.18
N PRO A 176 -11.72 0.12 -0.20
CA PRO A 176 -12.43 -1.03 0.36
C PRO A 176 -11.69 -2.34 0.07
N LEU A 177 -11.63 -3.20 1.08
CA LEU A 177 -11.16 -4.57 1.00
C LEU A 177 -12.26 -5.47 1.55
N ALA A 178 -12.53 -6.60 0.88
CA ALA A 178 -13.56 -7.56 1.27
C ALA A 178 -13.02 -8.97 1.01
N PHE A 179 -11.96 -9.34 1.70
CA PHE A 179 -11.15 -10.50 1.37
C PHE A 179 -11.89 -11.82 1.51
N ASP A 180 -12.71 -11.98 2.55
CA ASP A 180 -13.50 -13.20 2.70
C ASP A 180 -14.51 -13.36 1.56
N ALA A 181 -15.19 -12.26 1.17
CA ALA A 181 -16.16 -12.28 0.08
C ALA A 181 -15.51 -12.58 -1.29
N LEU A 182 -14.28 -12.10 -1.49
CA LEU A 182 -13.50 -12.35 -2.70
C LEU A 182 -12.80 -13.71 -2.69
N GLY A 183 -12.58 -14.30 -1.51
CA GLY A 183 -11.79 -15.53 -1.37
C GLY A 183 -10.29 -15.29 -1.51
N VAL A 184 -9.79 -14.16 -0.99
CA VAL A 184 -8.35 -13.90 -0.89
C VAL A 184 -7.75 -14.79 0.19
N ASP A 185 -6.69 -15.52 -0.15
CA ASP A 185 -6.06 -16.47 0.77
C ASP A 185 -4.96 -15.87 1.63
N ALA A 186 -4.24 -14.90 1.11
CA ALA A 186 -3.21 -14.20 1.86
C ALA A 186 -3.05 -12.77 1.37
N ALA A 187 -2.64 -11.87 2.27
CA ALA A 187 -2.32 -10.51 1.88
C ALA A 187 -1.28 -9.91 2.81
N PHE A 188 -0.59 -8.89 2.29
CA PHE A 188 0.28 -8.04 3.10
C PHE A 188 0.03 -6.55 2.82
N ALA A 189 0.37 -5.74 3.81
CA ALA A 189 0.24 -4.30 3.77
C ALA A 189 1.49 -3.60 4.34
N GLY A 190 1.45 -2.28 4.46
CA GLY A 190 2.49 -1.50 5.11
C GLY A 190 1.89 -0.33 5.89
N THR A 191 2.42 -0.06 7.08
CA THR A 191 1.85 0.95 7.98
C THR A 191 2.10 2.39 7.51
N GLN A 192 3.13 2.64 6.70
CA GLN A 192 3.55 3.97 6.27
C GLN A 192 2.74 4.57 5.12
N LYS A 193 1.62 3.96 4.74
CA LYS A 193 0.70 4.44 3.69
C LYS A 193 -0.57 4.97 4.33
N CYS A 194 -1.75 4.45 3.98
CA CYS A 194 -3.01 5.00 4.49
C CYS A 194 -3.30 4.72 5.96
N LEU A 195 -2.54 3.84 6.61
CA LEU A 195 -2.54 3.70 8.07
C LEU A 195 -1.86 4.88 8.77
N SER A 196 -1.02 5.67 8.09
CA SER A 196 -0.34 6.86 8.65
C SER A 196 0.47 6.58 9.93
N VAL A 197 1.07 5.42 10.01
CA VAL A 197 1.99 5.01 11.06
C VAL A 197 3.40 4.93 10.46
N PRO A 198 4.47 5.25 11.18
CA PRO A 198 5.82 5.11 10.65
C PRO A 198 6.10 3.72 10.07
N PRO A 199 7.01 3.59 9.09
CA PRO A 199 7.41 2.30 8.56
C PRO A 199 8.03 1.43 9.65
N GLY A 200 7.77 0.12 9.60
CA GLY A 200 8.33 -0.85 10.56
C GLY A 200 7.35 -1.95 10.95
N LEU A 201 6.10 -1.87 10.47
CA LEU A 201 5.13 -2.96 10.57
C LEU A 201 4.57 -3.29 9.18
N ALA A 202 4.41 -4.57 8.91
CA ALA A 202 3.72 -5.12 7.76
C ALA A 202 2.50 -5.91 8.25
N PRO A 203 1.29 -5.34 8.20
CA PRO A 203 0.08 -6.13 8.39
C PRO A 203 0.04 -7.30 7.41
N VAL A 204 -0.21 -8.49 7.91
CA VAL A 204 -0.37 -9.72 7.10
C VAL A 204 -1.60 -10.48 7.52
N THR A 205 -2.21 -11.22 6.60
CA THR A 205 -3.32 -12.14 6.87
C THR A 205 -3.15 -13.42 6.06
N PHE A 206 -3.52 -14.56 6.66
CA PHE A 206 -3.48 -15.89 6.04
C PHE A 206 -4.79 -16.62 6.29
N SER A 207 -5.43 -17.09 5.22
CA SER A 207 -6.63 -17.93 5.30
C SER A 207 -6.29 -19.34 5.84
N PRO A 208 -7.28 -20.12 6.28
CA PRO A 208 -7.06 -21.53 6.62
C PRO A 208 -6.45 -22.34 5.46
N ARG A 209 -6.81 -22.04 4.19
CA ARG A 209 -6.21 -22.67 3.00
C ARG A 209 -4.73 -22.31 2.86
N ALA A 210 -4.39 -21.03 3.02
CA ALA A 210 -3.01 -20.56 2.99
C ALA A 210 -2.17 -21.20 4.10
N LEU A 211 -2.70 -21.31 5.32
CA LEU A 211 -2.02 -21.98 6.43
C LEU A 211 -1.85 -23.49 6.19
N ALA A 212 -2.81 -24.13 5.54
CA ALA A 212 -2.68 -25.54 5.16
C ALA A 212 -1.54 -25.73 4.14
N LYS A 213 -1.46 -24.88 3.11
CA LYS A 213 -0.35 -24.88 2.13
C LYS A 213 0.99 -24.62 2.82
N ALA A 214 1.05 -23.62 3.74
CA ALA A 214 2.27 -23.28 4.47
C ALA A 214 2.81 -24.46 5.32
N ARG A 215 1.91 -25.23 5.97
CA ARG A 215 2.27 -26.43 6.74
C ARG A 215 2.82 -27.55 5.86
N GLN A 216 2.37 -27.66 4.63
CA GLN A 216 2.79 -28.67 3.66
C GLN A 216 4.03 -28.25 2.84
N ASN A 217 4.49 -27.02 2.97
CA ASN A 217 5.65 -26.52 2.24
C ASN A 217 6.90 -27.30 2.68
N PRO A 218 7.56 -28.05 1.76
CA PRO A 218 8.72 -28.87 2.11
C PRO A 218 9.99 -28.03 2.30
N ALA A 219 10.02 -26.80 1.79
CA ALA A 219 11.17 -25.95 1.90
C ALA A 219 11.24 -25.25 3.27
N PRO A 220 12.42 -25.09 3.87
CA PRO A 220 12.56 -24.42 5.16
C PRO A 220 12.09 -22.97 5.06
N VAL A 221 11.19 -22.58 5.97
CA VAL A 221 10.76 -21.20 6.14
C VAL A 221 11.74 -20.51 7.08
N PRO A 222 12.20 -19.27 6.77
CA PRO A 222 13.01 -18.52 7.72
C PRO A 222 12.31 -18.40 9.08
N PHE A 223 13.05 -18.64 10.18
CA PHE A 223 12.51 -18.66 11.54
C PHE A 223 11.59 -17.46 11.83
N TYR A 224 12.01 -16.27 11.41
CA TYR A 224 11.30 -15.00 11.65
C TYR A 224 9.90 -14.95 11.01
N PHE A 225 9.71 -15.60 9.86
CA PHE A 225 8.48 -15.55 9.07
C PHE A 225 7.62 -16.83 9.21
N ASP A 226 8.05 -17.81 9.97
CA ASP A 226 7.32 -19.08 10.07
C ASP A 226 5.94 -18.87 10.71
N THR A 227 4.89 -19.12 9.91
CA THR A 227 3.49 -18.98 10.35
C THR A 227 3.14 -19.83 11.55
N ARG A 228 3.85 -20.96 11.79
CA ARG A 228 3.66 -21.82 12.95
C ARG A 228 4.09 -21.11 14.23
N LEU A 229 5.24 -20.44 14.20
CA LEU A 229 5.78 -19.66 15.32
C LEU A 229 5.00 -18.35 15.53
N LEU A 230 4.64 -17.67 14.43
CA LEU A 230 3.79 -16.48 14.48
C LEU A 230 2.42 -16.80 15.11
N THR A 231 1.81 -17.94 14.76
CA THR A 231 0.55 -18.38 15.36
C THR A 231 0.69 -18.61 16.87
N GLY A 232 1.82 -19.12 17.34
CA GLY A 232 2.09 -19.30 18.76
C GLY A 232 2.12 -17.99 19.54
N TYR A 233 2.81 -16.97 19.02
CA TYR A 233 2.93 -15.67 19.70
C TYR A 233 1.66 -14.81 19.57
N PHE A 234 1.09 -14.71 18.38
CA PHE A 234 -0.10 -13.90 18.14
C PHE A 234 -1.41 -14.62 18.47
N GLY A 235 -1.36 -15.91 18.74
CA GLY A 235 -2.48 -16.73 19.21
C GLY A 235 -2.63 -16.73 20.73
N PRO A 236 -3.52 -17.58 21.27
CA PRO A 236 -3.84 -17.60 22.71
C PRO A 236 -2.66 -18.05 23.58
N ASP A 237 -1.75 -18.86 23.05
CA ASP A 237 -0.63 -19.46 23.83
C ASP A 237 0.43 -18.42 24.21
N ARG A 238 0.51 -17.28 23.51
CA ARG A 238 1.50 -16.21 23.73
C ARG A 238 2.93 -16.71 23.84
N ALA A 239 3.24 -17.76 23.06
CA ALA A 239 4.58 -18.32 23.03
C ALA A 239 5.57 -17.33 22.44
N TYR A 240 6.67 -17.03 23.18
CA TYR A 240 7.66 -16.06 22.71
C TYR A 240 8.26 -16.47 21.37
N HIS A 241 8.24 -15.56 20.42
CA HIS A 241 8.87 -15.75 19.11
C HIS A 241 9.93 -14.68 18.84
N TYR A 242 9.57 -13.40 18.93
CA TYR A 242 10.48 -12.26 18.85
C TYR A 242 9.95 -11.09 19.70
N THR A 243 10.83 -10.16 20.07
CA THR A 243 10.38 -8.97 20.80
C THR A 243 9.63 -8.04 19.87
N ALA A 244 8.34 -7.86 20.12
CA ALA A 244 7.47 -6.99 19.34
C ALA A 244 7.92 -5.51 19.44
N PRO A 245 7.79 -4.70 18.37
CA PRO A 245 8.13 -3.28 18.38
C PRO A 245 7.04 -2.46 19.07
N ILE A 246 7.09 -2.41 20.39
CA ILE A 246 6.04 -1.90 21.29
C ILE A 246 5.52 -0.52 20.87
N THR A 247 6.41 0.46 20.68
CA THR A 247 6.00 1.84 20.34
C THR A 247 5.36 1.96 18.96
N LEU A 248 5.75 1.12 17.99
CA LEU A 248 5.07 1.06 16.69
C LEU A 248 3.68 0.41 16.81
N LEU A 249 3.50 -0.54 17.71
CA LEU A 249 2.20 -1.15 17.98
C LEU A 249 1.27 -0.16 18.70
N TYR A 250 1.78 0.66 19.61
CA TYR A 250 1.01 1.79 20.16
C TYR A 250 0.56 2.77 19.08
N ALA A 251 1.48 3.13 18.17
CA ALA A 251 1.18 3.99 17.03
C ALA A 251 0.11 3.37 16.11
N LEU A 252 0.19 2.05 15.86
CA LEU A 252 -0.82 1.34 15.08
C LEU A 252 -2.18 1.32 15.79
N ALA A 253 -2.22 1.03 17.08
CA ALA A 253 -3.44 1.05 17.87
C ALA A 253 -4.11 2.45 17.85
N ALA A 254 -3.33 3.53 18.00
CA ALA A 254 -3.84 4.89 17.90
C ALA A 254 -4.42 5.19 16.50
N SER A 255 -3.73 4.77 15.44
CA SER A 255 -4.23 4.92 14.07
C SER A 255 -5.52 4.14 13.82
N LEU A 256 -5.59 2.88 14.26
CA LEU A 256 -6.79 2.05 14.11
C LEU A 256 -7.99 2.65 14.88
N HIS A 257 -7.73 3.22 16.06
CA HIS A 257 -8.75 3.94 16.81
C HIS A 257 -9.29 5.17 16.04
N GLU A 258 -8.41 5.99 15.45
CA GLU A 258 -8.82 7.12 14.61
C GLU A 258 -9.62 6.66 13.37
N ILE A 259 -9.19 5.56 12.74
CA ILE A 259 -9.89 4.99 11.57
C ILE A 259 -11.30 4.49 11.96
N ALA A 260 -11.42 3.81 13.09
CA ALA A 260 -12.71 3.34 13.61
C ALA A 260 -13.63 4.52 13.96
N ALA A 261 -13.10 5.58 14.58
CA ALA A 261 -13.86 6.78 14.94
C ALA A 261 -14.33 7.56 13.69
N GLU A 262 -13.52 7.64 12.63
CA GLU A 262 -13.90 8.24 11.34
C GLU A 262 -14.93 7.37 10.61
N GLY A 263 -14.85 6.07 10.75
CA GLY A 263 -15.58 5.07 9.97
C GLY A 263 -14.87 4.75 8.64
N PHE A 264 -14.68 3.45 8.36
CA PHE A 264 -13.88 3.02 7.21
C PHE A 264 -14.46 3.48 5.86
N ALA A 265 -15.79 3.43 5.71
CA ALA A 265 -16.45 3.89 4.48
C ALA A 265 -16.25 5.41 4.26
N ALA A 266 -16.41 6.22 5.31
CA ALA A 266 -16.18 7.66 5.28
C ALA A 266 -14.72 7.98 4.93
N ARG A 267 -13.77 7.22 5.50
CA ARG A 267 -12.35 7.36 5.18
C ARG A 267 -12.04 7.05 3.71
N CYS A 268 -12.60 6.00 3.14
CA CYS A 268 -12.44 5.68 1.73
C CYS A 268 -13.03 6.80 0.84
N GLU A 269 -14.20 7.33 1.20
CA GLU A 269 -14.81 8.44 0.45
C GLU A 269 -13.98 9.73 0.55
N ARG A 270 -13.38 10.01 1.70
CA ARG A 270 -12.46 11.14 1.85
C ARG A 270 -11.25 11.03 0.90
N HIS A 271 -10.67 9.82 0.74
CA HIS A 271 -9.61 9.60 -0.25
C HIS A 271 -10.10 9.82 -1.68
N ARG A 272 -11.30 9.33 -2.04
CA ARG A 272 -11.88 9.58 -3.37
C ARG A 272 -12.13 11.07 -3.60
N ARG A 273 -12.67 11.77 -2.62
CA ARG A 273 -12.93 13.21 -2.67
C ARG A 273 -11.65 14.00 -2.96
N VAL A 274 -10.59 13.82 -2.17
CA VAL A 274 -9.34 14.55 -2.36
C VAL A 274 -8.64 14.17 -3.67
N SER A 275 -8.80 12.94 -4.15
CA SER A 275 -8.32 12.52 -5.46
C SER A 275 -9.04 13.26 -6.59
N ARG A 276 -10.39 13.38 -6.52
CA ARG A 276 -11.16 14.17 -7.50
C ARG A 276 -10.72 15.63 -7.50
N MET A 277 -10.58 16.24 -6.32
CA MET A 277 -10.10 17.62 -6.18
C MET A 277 -8.73 17.82 -6.83
N LEU A 278 -7.76 16.95 -6.54
CA LEU A 278 -6.42 17.04 -7.12
C LEU A 278 -6.48 16.92 -8.64
N ARG A 279 -7.18 15.90 -9.16
CA ARG A 279 -7.28 15.67 -10.61
C ARG A 279 -7.96 16.82 -11.35
N ALA A 280 -8.99 17.42 -10.76
CA ALA A 280 -9.64 18.61 -11.33
C ALA A 280 -8.70 19.82 -11.37
N GLY A 281 -7.92 20.05 -10.32
CA GLY A 281 -6.96 21.15 -10.25
C GLY A 281 -5.73 20.98 -11.16
N LEU A 282 -5.39 19.76 -11.57
CA LEU A 282 -4.26 19.53 -12.49
C LEU A 282 -4.55 20.01 -13.91
N ALA A 283 -5.80 19.94 -14.38
CA ALA A 283 -6.18 20.31 -15.75
C ALA A 283 -5.89 21.78 -16.11
N PRO A 284 -6.28 22.79 -15.28
CA PRO A 284 -5.93 24.20 -15.55
C PRO A 284 -4.42 24.46 -15.46
N LEU A 285 -3.68 23.62 -14.73
CA LEU A 285 -2.20 23.67 -14.75
C LEU A 285 -1.62 23.02 -16.01
N GLY A 286 -2.42 22.55 -16.97
CA GLY A 286 -1.98 21.87 -18.18
C GLY A 286 -1.26 20.54 -17.89
N LEU A 287 -1.57 19.89 -16.78
CA LEU A 287 -0.98 18.63 -16.34
C LEU A 287 -1.98 17.49 -16.50
N GLN A 288 -1.47 16.33 -16.94
CA GLN A 288 -2.30 15.15 -17.18
C GLN A 288 -1.90 14.01 -16.25
N PRO A 289 -2.86 13.43 -15.50
CA PRO A 289 -2.63 12.18 -14.80
C PRO A 289 -2.26 11.06 -15.77
N LEU A 290 -1.32 10.20 -15.36
CA LEU A 290 -0.88 9.04 -16.14
C LEU A 290 -1.99 8.02 -16.34
N VAL A 291 -2.79 7.79 -15.27
CA VAL A 291 -3.82 6.75 -15.22
C VAL A 291 -5.21 7.38 -15.44
N PRO A 292 -6.03 6.84 -16.36
CA PRO A 292 -7.43 7.25 -16.50
C PRO A 292 -8.22 7.13 -15.19
N ALA A 293 -9.21 8.00 -14.98
CA ALA A 293 -9.97 8.06 -13.72
C ALA A 293 -10.61 6.73 -13.33
N ALA A 294 -11.09 5.96 -14.32
CA ALA A 294 -11.74 4.66 -14.09
C ALA A 294 -10.83 3.59 -13.45
N HIS A 295 -9.51 3.73 -13.61
CA HIS A 295 -8.52 2.78 -13.10
C HIS A 295 -7.57 3.41 -12.08
N ALA A 296 -7.82 4.66 -11.68
CA ALA A 296 -6.93 5.39 -10.80
C ALA A 296 -7.16 5.03 -9.33
N THR A 297 -6.06 4.76 -8.61
CA THR A 297 -6.14 4.65 -7.16
C THR A 297 -6.43 6.02 -6.53
N PRO A 298 -7.35 6.12 -5.56
CA PRO A 298 -7.65 7.39 -4.91
C PRO A 298 -6.54 7.90 -3.98
N MET A 299 -5.60 7.05 -3.60
CA MET A 299 -4.55 7.40 -2.64
C MET A 299 -3.32 8.06 -3.28
N LEU A 300 -3.16 7.90 -4.60
CA LEU A 300 -1.97 8.40 -5.31
C LEU A 300 -2.34 8.83 -6.73
N THR A 301 -1.88 9.99 -7.13
CA THR A 301 -1.99 10.46 -8.52
C THR A 301 -0.59 10.59 -9.13
N THR A 302 -0.32 9.81 -10.16
CA THR A 302 0.88 9.94 -10.99
C THR A 302 0.59 10.91 -12.11
N VAL A 303 1.45 11.91 -12.27
CA VAL A 303 1.24 13.04 -13.18
C VAL A 303 2.40 13.12 -14.16
N ARG A 304 2.12 13.26 -15.46
CA ARG A 304 3.14 13.49 -16.48
C ARG A 304 3.72 14.89 -16.35
N HIS A 305 5.03 15.01 -16.44
CA HIS A 305 5.64 16.30 -16.61
C HIS A 305 5.25 16.91 -17.97
N ARG A 306 5.22 18.23 -18.05
CA ARG A 306 5.22 18.93 -19.34
C ARG A 306 6.59 18.78 -20.00
N ASP A 307 6.63 18.84 -21.31
CA ASP A 307 7.89 18.80 -22.07
C ASP A 307 8.83 19.92 -21.60
N GLY A 308 10.10 19.58 -21.41
CA GLY A 308 11.13 20.52 -20.97
C GLY A 308 11.20 20.76 -19.45
N VAL A 309 10.29 20.21 -18.65
CA VAL A 309 10.37 20.30 -17.18
C VAL A 309 11.34 19.24 -16.63
N ASP A 310 12.39 19.68 -15.95
CA ASP A 310 13.31 18.78 -15.24
C ASP A 310 12.67 18.29 -13.92
N ASP A 311 12.48 16.98 -13.79
CA ASP A 311 11.85 16.32 -12.63
C ASP A 311 12.57 16.65 -11.31
N LYS A 312 13.91 16.67 -11.31
CA LYS A 312 14.67 16.90 -10.09
C LYS A 312 14.54 18.35 -9.62
N ALA A 313 14.69 19.32 -10.55
CA ALA A 313 14.54 20.74 -10.24
C ALA A 313 13.11 21.06 -9.80
N PHE A 314 12.10 20.49 -10.47
CA PHE A 314 10.69 20.64 -10.11
C PHE A 314 10.42 20.16 -8.67
N ARG A 315 10.82 18.94 -8.32
CA ARG A 315 10.63 18.40 -6.97
C ARG A 315 11.48 19.14 -5.92
N ALA A 316 12.66 19.61 -6.28
CA ALA A 316 13.49 20.43 -5.40
C ALA A 316 12.80 21.79 -5.10
N CYS A 317 12.14 22.40 -6.09
CA CYS A 317 11.35 23.62 -5.89
C CYS A 317 10.23 23.42 -4.87
N LEU A 318 9.40 22.35 -5.02
CA LEU A 318 8.36 22.02 -4.06
C LEU A 318 8.92 21.84 -2.64
N ARG A 319 10.04 21.14 -2.54
CA ARG A 319 10.67 20.82 -1.25
C ARG A 319 11.29 22.04 -0.58
N GLN A 320 12.03 22.84 -1.32
CA GLN A 320 12.80 23.96 -0.78
C GLN A 320 11.96 25.20 -0.51
N ARG A 321 11.02 25.52 -1.42
CA ARG A 321 10.20 26.74 -1.29
C ARG A 321 8.92 26.53 -0.50
N HIS A 322 8.32 25.33 -0.58
CA HIS A 322 7.02 25.05 0.02
C HIS A 322 7.03 24.04 1.14
N GLY A 323 8.18 23.39 1.42
CA GLY A 323 8.27 22.32 2.42
C GLY A 323 7.43 21.10 2.06
N ILE A 324 7.15 20.86 0.77
CA ILE A 324 6.31 19.74 0.29
C ILE A 324 7.19 18.73 -0.42
N GLU A 325 7.06 17.46 -0.02
CA GLU A 325 7.73 16.33 -0.68
C GLU A 325 6.75 15.56 -1.55
N VAL A 326 7.06 15.42 -2.84
CA VAL A 326 6.37 14.53 -3.79
C VAL A 326 7.35 13.51 -4.35
N GLY A 327 6.85 12.38 -4.84
CA GLY A 327 7.70 11.32 -5.40
C GLY A 327 8.02 11.55 -6.88
N GLY A 328 9.20 11.11 -7.32
CA GLY A 328 9.51 10.96 -8.76
C GLY A 328 8.98 9.65 -9.33
N GLY A 329 9.07 9.46 -10.65
CA GLY A 329 8.77 8.21 -11.33
C GLY A 329 9.74 7.09 -10.96
N LEU A 330 9.33 5.83 -11.16
CA LEU A 330 10.16 4.64 -10.99
C LEU A 330 10.25 3.85 -12.30
N GLY A 331 11.35 3.11 -12.47
CA GLY A 331 11.56 2.29 -13.66
C GLY A 331 11.47 3.11 -14.96
N PRO A 332 10.66 2.68 -15.95
CA PRO A 332 10.52 3.39 -17.24
C PRO A 332 9.86 4.77 -17.13
N LEU A 333 9.26 5.11 -15.98
CA LEU A 333 8.64 6.40 -15.69
C LEU A 333 9.60 7.40 -15.01
N ALA A 334 10.82 7.00 -14.67
CA ALA A 334 11.81 7.87 -14.04
C ALA A 334 12.09 9.12 -14.90
N GLY A 335 12.01 10.31 -14.27
CA GLY A 335 12.17 11.60 -14.94
C GLY A 335 11.00 12.07 -15.82
N LYS A 336 9.98 11.21 -16.05
CA LYS A 336 8.85 11.52 -16.92
C LYS A 336 7.59 11.91 -16.16
N VAL A 337 7.52 11.54 -14.89
CA VAL A 337 6.35 11.75 -14.03
C VAL A 337 6.77 12.13 -12.62
N PHE A 338 5.88 12.82 -11.92
CA PHE A 338 5.92 12.94 -10.47
C PHE A 338 4.67 12.31 -9.86
N ARG A 339 4.72 11.97 -8.56
CA ARG A 339 3.62 11.27 -7.87
C ARG A 339 3.21 12.04 -6.64
N VAL A 340 1.91 12.40 -6.58
CA VAL A 340 1.30 13.04 -5.41
C VAL A 340 0.49 12.00 -4.64
N GLY A 341 0.89 11.73 -3.40
CA GLY A 341 0.21 10.83 -2.49
C GLY A 341 -0.64 11.61 -1.48
N LEU A 342 -1.94 11.36 -1.51
CA LEU A 342 -2.89 11.87 -0.52
C LEU A 342 -3.39 10.67 0.29
N MET A 343 -2.61 10.30 1.30
CA MET A 343 -2.77 9.04 2.04
C MET A 343 -3.07 9.28 3.51
N GLY A 344 -4.04 8.54 4.06
CA GLY A 344 -4.33 8.50 5.48
C GLY A 344 -4.57 9.90 6.08
N HIS A 345 -3.76 10.30 7.06
CA HIS A 345 -3.84 11.62 7.69
C HIS A 345 -3.54 12.77 6.71
N GLY A 346 -2.73 12.51 5.68
CA GLY A 346 -2.41 13.50 4.63
C GLY A 346 -3.51 13.71 3.58
N ALA A 347 -4.53 12.85 3.53
CA ALA A 347 -5.63 12.94 2.57
C ALA A 347 -6.66 14.01 3.01
N ARG A 348 -6.31 15.29 2.86
CA ARG A 348 -7.10 16.46 3.29
C ARG A 348 -7.24 17.48 2.18
N PRO A 349 -8.40 18.16 2.06
CA PRO A 349 -8.63 19.19 1.05
C PRO A 349 -7.58 20.31 1.07
N GLU A 350 -7.17 20.78 2.25
CA GLU A 350 -6.16 21.81 2.40
C GLU A 350 -4.80 21.39 1.82
N ASN A 351 -4.44 20.12 1.90
CA ASN A 351 -3.20 19.60 1.30
C ASN A 351 -3.29 19.54 -0.23
N VAL A 352 -4.48 19.32 -0.78
CA VAL A 352 -4.72 19.41 -2.23
C VAL A 352 -4.45 20.84 -2.71
N LEU A 353 -5.03 21.82 -2.05
CA LEU A 353 -4.85 23.23 -2.42
C LEU A 353 -3.39 23.67 -2.30
N ARG A 354 -2.73 23.27 -1.21
CA ARG A 354 -1.31 23.58 -0.98
C ARG A 354 -0.42 22.98 -2.07
N VAL A 355 -0.61 21.70 -2.42
CA VAL A 355 0.23 21.06 -3.44
C VAL A 355 -0.04 21.62 -4.84
N LEU A 356 -1.28 21.97 -5.18
CA LEU A 356 -1.59 22.61 -6.48
C LEU A 356 -0.93 23.99 -6.61
N ALA A 357 -0.98 24.81 -5.56
CA ALA A 357 -0.30 26.11 -5.54
C ALA A 357 1.22 25.95 -5.71
N ALA A 358 1.82 25.00 -4.97
CA ALA A 358 3.25 24.70 -5.06
C ALA A 358 3.66 24.17 -6.45
N ILE A 359 2.83 23.33 -7.08
CA ILE A 359 3.04 22.83 -8.46
C ILE A 359 3.04 24.00 -9.43
N GLY A 360 2.11 24.94 -9.29
CA GLY A 360 2.06 26.15 -10.15
C GLY A 360 3.31 27.02 -10.03
N ASP A 361 3.84 27.22 -8.81
CA ASP A 361 5.10 27.95 -8.59
C ASP A 361 6.29 27.20 -9.19
N ALA A 362 6.35 25.87 -9.04
CA ALA A 362 7.41 25.08 -9.64
C ALA A 362 7.38 25.09 -11.18
N LEU A 363 6.18 25.12 -11.79
CA LEU A 363 6.04 25.29 -13.24
C LEU A 363 6.49 26.68 -13.68
N ALA A 364 6.12 27.74 -12.95
CA ALA A 364 6.58 29.11 -13.23
C ALA A 364 8.12 29.21 -13.12
N ALA A 365 8.73 28.61 -12.12
CA ALA A 365 10.18 28.51 -11.94
C ALA A 365 10.88 27.77 -13.10
N ALA A 366 10.17 26.83 -13.74
CA ALA A 366 10.63 26.13 -14.95
C ALA A 366 10.34 26.92 -16.26
N GLY A 367 9.91 28.18 -16.16
CA GLY A 367 9.57 29.02 -17.33
C GLY A 367 8.23 28.64 -17.99
N GLN A 368 7.38 27.89 -17.33
CA GLN A 368 6.10 27.41 -17.86
C GLN A 368 4.92 27.78 -16.94
N PRO A 369 4.62 29.08 -16.78
CA PRO A 369 3.56 29.52 -15.88
C PRO A 369 2.20 28.91 -16.23
N ALA A 370 1.34 28.76 -15.21
CA ALA A 370 0.04 28.13 -15.31
C ALA A 370 -0.99 28.90 -14.48
N ASP A 371 -2.27 28.74 -14.79
CA ASP A 371 -3.36 29.39 -14.07
C ASP A 371 -3.64 28.69 -12.74
N VAL A 372 -2.93 29.10 -11.71
CA VAL A 372 -3.09 28.57 -10.34
C VAL A 372 -4.47 28.94 -9.78
N ALA A 373 -5.01 30.11 -10.09
CA ALA A 373 -6.32 30.51 -9.56
C ALA A 373 -7.42 29.61 -10.11
N ALA A 374 -7.43 29.34 -11.41
CA ALA A 374 -8.36 28.38 -12.01
C ALA A 374 -8.17 26.95 -11.46
N ALA A 375 -6.92 26.55 -11.21
CA ALA A 375 -6.63 25.23 -10.62
C ALA A 375 -7.23 25.06 -9.21
N LEU A 376 -7.10 26.08 -8.36
CA LEU A 376 -7.66 26.06 -7.00
C LEU A 376 -9.19 26.11 -7.03
N GLN A 377 -9.79 26.91 -7.93
CA GLN A 377 -11.24 26.94 -8.14
C GLN A 377 -11.79 25.59 -8.61
N ALA A 378 -11.16 24.96 -9.61
CA ALA A 378 -11.55 23.66 -10.12
C ALA A 378 -11.45 22.57 -9.03
N ALA A 379 -10.38 22.59 -8.24
CA ALA A 379 -10.22 21.67 -7.11
C ALA A 379 -11.31 21.86 -6.06
N HIS A 380 -11.62 23.10 -5.70
CA HIS A 380 -12.67 23.41 -4.73
C HIS A 380 -14.05 22.95 -5.21
N ALA A 381 -14.38 23.18 -6.48
CA ALA A 381 -15.66 22.77 -7.06
C ALA A 381 -15.85 21.24 -7.14
N ALA A 382 -14.75 20.47 -7.16
CA ALA A 382 -14.78 18.99 -7.21
C ALA A 382 -14.77 18.32 -5.83
N GLY A 383 -14.79 19.12 -4.76
CA GLY A 383 -14.59 18.69 -3.36
C GLY A 383 -15.83 18.48 -2.45
#